data_17e604e0bf4fd72d55b4c868451a0071
#
_entry.id   17e604e0bf4fd72d55b4c868451a0071
#
_cell.length_a   1.000
_cell.length_b   1.000
_cell.length_c   1.000
_cell.angle_alpha   90.00
_cell.angle_beta   90.00
_cell.angle_gamma   90.00
#
_symmetry.space_group_name_H-M   'P 1'
#
loop_
_entity.id
_entity.type
_entity.pdbx_description
1 polymer ?
#
loop_
_entity_poly.entity_id
_entity_poly.type
_entity_poly.pdbx_seq_one_letter_code
_entity_poly.pdbx_strand_id
1 'polypeptide(L)'
;MMLDEIPITIQKSKKIKTLSLNITPSLEVILKMPDSCSQARAHAFLKEQKAWLQKTLSAMQKKYSLLHSQTYQNKILVFDEEKNANDYTLTELKKILKTYLEQQLPLSAQKMQTSYTHFSVRNNAKVLGSCSYHNRLSFALLLVCTKKEAIDYVIVHELAHTIHKNHSKNFWRCVEIFCPNYRALREHLKQRVVFYTQLLKPLRP
;
A
#
# COMPACT_ATOMS: atom_id res chain seq x y z
N MET A 1 -6.17 -23.55 9.28
CA MET A 1 -4.99 -24.45 9.36
C MET A 1 -3.97 -23.79 10.26
N MET A 2 -3.17 -24.54 11.00
CA MET A 2 -2.13 -23.98 11.87
C MET A 2 -0.76 -24.57 11.53
N LEU A 3 0.28 -23.77 11.66
CA LEU A 3 1.68 -24.20 11.61
C LEU A 3 2.40 -23.62 12.84
N ASP A 4 2.78 -24.47 13.81
CA ASP A 4 3.43 -24.04 15.06
C ASP A 4 2.73 -22.83 15.72
N GLU A 5 1.46 -22.95 16.04
CA GLU A 5 0.61 -21.89 16.63
C GLU A 5 0.32 -20.69 15.73
N ILE A 6 0.88 -20.62 14.51
CA ILE A 6 0.59 -19.56 13.55
C ILE A 6 -0.72 -19.89 12.82
N PRO A 7 -1.78 -19.07 12.98
CA PRO A 7 -3.02 -19.28 12.26
C PRO A 7 -2.84 -18.97 10.78
N ILE A 8 -3.27 -19.91 9.92
CA ILE A 8 -3.17 -19.78 8.46
C ILE A 8 -4.55 -19.79 7.85
N THR A 9 -4.92 -18.69 7.21
CA THR A 9 -6.14 -18.57 6.42
C THR A 9 -5.92 -19.21 5.05
N ILE A 10 -6.79 -20.17 4.67
CA ILE A 10 -6.70 -20.83 3.37
C ILE A 10 -7.61 -20.11 2.37
N GLN A 11 -7.06 -19.72 1.24
CA GLN A 11 -7.79 -19.18 0.10
C GLN A 11 -7.67 -20.14 -1.09
N LYS A 12 -8.76 -20.90 -1.36
CA LYS A 12 -8.88 -21.79 -2.52
C LYS A 12 -9.56 -21.10 -3.69
N SER A 13 -9.10 -21.38 -4.91
CA SER A 13 -9.78 -20.91 -6.12
C SER A 13 -9.30 -21.68 -7.35
N LYS A 14 -10.19 -21.93 -8.31
CA LYS A 14 -9.88 -22.48 -9.65
C LYS A 14 -8.93 -21.57 -10.46
N LYS A 15 -8.88 -20.26 -10.14
CA LYS A 15 -8.00 -19.29 -10.79
C LYS A 15 -6.56 -19.35 -10.27
N ILE A 16 -6.32 -19.96 -9.11
CA ILE A 16 -4.99 -20.12 -8.52
C ILE A 16 -4.36 -21.36 -9.13
N LYS A 17 -3.19 -21.22 -9.76
CA LYS A 17 -2.49 -22.35 -10.41
C LYS A 17 -1.36 -22.93 -9.56
N THR A 18 -0.84 -22.18 -8.59
CA THR A 18 0.31 -22.57 -7.76
C THR A 18 0.06 -22.25 -6.30
N LEU A 19 0.71 -23.02 -5.39
CA LEU A 19 0.74 -22.70 -3.98
C LEU A 19 1.55 -21.43 -3.75
N SER A 20 1.03 -20.52 -2.95
CA SER A 20 1.76 -19.34 -2.52
C SER A 20 1.38 -18.92 -1.11
N LEU A 21 2.36 -18.52 -0.33
CA LEU A 21 2.21 -18.02 1.03
C LEU A 21 2.39 -16.52 1.04
N ASN A 22 1.42 -15.80 1.61
CA ASN A 22 1.45 -14.34 1.71
C ASN A 22 1.21 -13.93 3.16
N ILE A 23 1.93 -12.90 3.60
CA ILE A 23 1.68 -12.24 4.88
C ILE A 23 1.09 -10.88 4.57
N THR A 24 -0.11 -10.63 5.13
CA THR A 24 -0.76 -9.32 4.97
C THR A 24 -0.07 -8.25 5.83
N PRO A 25 -0.28 -6.97 5.56
CA PRO A 25 0.15 -5.91 6.45
C PRO A 25 -0.41 -6.01 7.87
N SER A 26 -1.53 -6.71 8.07
CA SER A 26 -2.11 -7.00 9.40
C SER A 26 -1.52 -8.24 10.08
N LEU A 27 -0.42 -8.78 9.56
CA LEU A 27 0.26 -10.00 10.03
C LEU A 27 -0.56 -11.28 9.87
N GLU A 28 -1.64 -11.26 9.08
CA GLU A 28 -2.39 -12.47 8.73
C GLU A 28 -1.63 -13.28 7.69
N VAL A 29 -1.50 -14.57 7.92
CA VAL A 29 -0.86 -15.49 6.98
C VAL A 29 -1.93 -16.12 6.09
N ILE A 30 -1.81 -15.91 4.77
CA ILE A 30 -2.74 -16.43 3.77
C ILE A 30 -2.02 -17.44 2.88
N LEU A 31 -2.47 -18.69 2.91
CA LEU A 31 -2.09 -19.71 1.95
C LEU A 31 -3.07 -19.69 0.77
N LYS A 32 -2.61 -19.28 -0.39
CA LYS A 32 -3.36 -19.40 -1.63
C LYS A 32 -3.06 -20.75 -2.26
N MET A 33 -4.11 -21.53 -2.62
CA MET A 33 -3.96 -22.85 -3.19
C MET A 33 -4.98 -23.13 -4.30
N PRO A 34 -4.62 -23.92 -5.33
CA PRO A 34 -5.58 -24.44 -6.30
C PRO A 34 -6.65 -25.29 -5.64
N ASP A 35 -7.87 -25.30 -6.18
CA ASP A 35 -8.95 -26.16 -5.68
C ASP A 35 -8.58 -27.66 -5.74
N SER A 36 -7.80 -28.05 -6.75
CA SER A 36 -7.32 -29.43 -6.93
C SER A 36 -6.19 -29.84 -5.98
N CYS A 37 -5.64 -28.90 -5.20
CA CYS A 37 -4.52 -29.20 -4.32
C CYS A 37 -4.99 -29.92 -3.05
N SER A 38 -4.34 -31.06 -2.74
CA SER A 38 -4.63 -31.80 -1.53
C SER A 38 -4.12 -31.12 -0.26
N GLN A 39 -4.77 -31.41 0.88
CA GLN A 39 -4.31 -30.89 2.17
C GLN A 39 -2.89 -31.37 2.52
N ALA A 40 -2.55 -32.62 2.19
CA ALA A 40 -1.21 -33.19 2.43
C ALA A 40 -0.12 -32.35 1.69
N ARG A 41 -0.37 -31.98 0.43
CA ARG A 41 0.55 -31.13 -0.34
C ARG A 41 0.66 -29.71 0.23
N ALA A 42 -0.45 -29.14 0.69
CA ALA A 42 -0.46 -27.85 1.35
C ALA A 42 0.36 -27.86 2.66
N HIS A 43 0.23 -28.93 3.46
CA HIS A 43 1.03 -29.12 4.68
C HIS A 43 2.52 -29.30 4.38
N ALA A 44 2.89 -30.09 3.38
CA ALA A 44 4.29 -30.25 2.97
C ALA A 44 4.89 -28.88 2.56
N PHE A 45 4.18 -28.12 1.72
CA PHE A 45 4.59 -26.79 1.32
C PHE A 45 4.79 -25.84 2.51
N LEU A 46 3.86 -25.85 3.48
CA LEU A 46 3.98 -25.02 4.67
C LEU A 46 5.21 -25.39 5.52
N LYS A 47 5.52 -26.68 5.65
CA LYS A 47 6.73 -27.14 6.33
C LYS A 47 8.01 -26.63 5.65
N GLU A 48 8.07 -26.68 4.32
CA GLU A 48 9.20 -26.15 3.54
C GLU A 48 9.36 -24.63 3.73
N GLN A 49 8.25 -23.90 3.81
CA GLN A 49 8.25 -22.44 3.98
C GLN A 49 8.36 -21.97 5.44
N LYS A 50 8.44 -22.87 6.40
CA LYS A 50 8.44 -22.56 7.84
C LYS A 50 9.50 -21.53 8.24
N ALA A 51 10.77 -21.77 7.87
CA ALA A 51 11.88 -20.88 8.21
C ALA A 51 11.70 -19.48 7.62
N TRP A 52 11.27 -19.40 6.37
CA TRP A 52 10.95 -18.13 5.71
C TRP A 52 9.80 -17.42 6.42
N LEU A 53 8.73 -18.13 6.75
CA LEU A 53 7.56 -17.60 7.42
C LEU A 53 7.91 -17.01 8.79
N GLN A 54 8.63 -17.76 9.62
CA GLN A 54 9.06 -17.32 10.95
C GLN A 54 9.97 -16.10 10.87
N LYS A 55 10.98 -16.11 10.00
CA LYS A 55 11.89 -14.96 9.77
C LYS A 55 11.11 -13.72 9.32
N THR A 56 10.19 -13.88 8.39
CA THR A 56 9.42 -12.75 7.84
C THR A 56 8.44 -12.20 8.86
N LEU A 57 7.72 -13.07 9.58
CA LEU A 57 6.81 -12.66 10.66
C LEU A 57 7.55 -11.94 11.77
N SER A 58 8.68 -12.47 12.25
CA SER A 58 9.49 -11.83 13.30
C SER A 58 9.98 -10.45 12.87
N ALA A 59 10.47 -10.30 11.64
CA ALA A 59 10.88 -9.02 11.10
C ALA A 59 9.72 -8.03 11.00
N MET A 60 8.55 -8.50 10.56
CA MET A 60 7.33 -7.69 10.49
C MET A 60 6.82 -7.33 11.89
N GLN A 61 6.81 -8.26 12.84
CA GLN A 61 6.41 -8.04 14.23
C GLN A 61 7.34 -7.05 14.93
N LYS A 62 8.66 -7.15 14.76
CA LYS A 62 9.63 -6.19 15.29
C LYS A 62 9.40 -4.78 14.73
N LYS A 63 9.12 -4.70 13.43
CA LYS A 63 8.71 -3.44 12.80
C LYS A 63 7.37 -2.93 13.36
N TYR A 64 6.45 -3.84 13.64
CA TYR A 64 5.13 -3.56 14.23
C TYR A 64 5.25 -3.07 15.68
N SER A 65 6.08 -3.70 16.52
CA SER A 65 6.27 -3.31 17.93
C SER A 65 6.93 -1.93 18.06
N LEU A 66 7.86 -1.59 17.17
CA LEU A 66 8.42 -0.25 17.08
C LEU A 66 7.37 0.81 16.71
N LEU A 67 6.31 0.42 16.01
CA LEU A 67 5.21 1.28 15.59
C LEU A 67 4.07 1.35 16.63
N HIS A 68 3.96 0.34 17.49
CA HIS A 68 2.98 0.24 18.58
C HIS A 68 3.53 0.68 19.95
N SER A 69 4.75 1.23 20.00
CA SER A 69 5.19 1.92 21.21
C SER A 69 4.14 2.97 21.57
N GLN A 70 3.85 3.13 22.85
CA GLN A 70 2.77 3.97 23.44
C GLN A 70 2.68 5.41 22.88
N THR A 71 3.61 5.81 22.03
CA THR A 71 3.77 7.15 21.46
C THR A 71 2.63 7.55 20.49
N TYR A 72 1.88 6.58 19.93
CA TYR A 72 0.84 6.87 18.93
C TYR A 72 -0.61 6.63 19.41
N GLN A 73 -0.83 6.40 20.71
CA GLN A 73 -2.20 6.39 21.24
C GLN A 73 -2.81 7.77 21.04
N ASN A 74 -3.97 7.80 20.35
CA ASN A 74 -4.69 9.03 19.97
C ASN A 74 -3.94 10.00 19.03
N LYS A 75 -2.89 9.55 18.34
CA LYS A 75 -2.17 10.36 17.36
C LYS A 75 -2.40 9.86 15.93
N ILE A 76 -2.48 10.81 15.02
CA ILE A 76 -2.49 10.58 13.58
C ILE A 76 -1.47 11.48 12.90
N LEU A 77 -0.99 11.08 11.72
CA LEU A 77 -0.20 11.96 10.88
C LEU A 77 -1.10 12.57 9.80
N VAL A 78 -0.98 13.87 9.62
CA VAL A 78 -1.56 14.60 8.48
C VAL A 78 -0.43 15.36 7.80
N PHE A 79 -0.06 14.93 6.59
CA PHE A 79 1.11 15.41 5.85
C PHE A 79 2.43 15.30 6.64
N ASP A 80 2.62 14.17 7.32
CA ASP A 80 3.76 13.85 8.19
C ASP A 80 3.82 14.67 9.50
N GLU A 81 2.85 15.52 9.78
CA GLU A 81 2.69 16.27 11.04
C GLU A 81 1.82 15.49 12.03
N GLU A 82 2.26 15.38 13.29
CA GLU A 82 1.48 14.77 14.35
C GLU A 82 0.27 15.62 14.71
N LYS A 83 -0.91 14.99 14.75
CA LYS A 83 -2.20 15.58 15.14
C LYS A 83 -2.91 14.64 16.12
N ASN A 84 -3.90 15.14 16.86
CA ASN A 84 -4.75 14.31 17.70
C ASN A 84 -5.75 13.55 16.80
N ALA A 85 -5.79 12.22 16.92
CA ALA A 85 -6.67 11.39 16.10
C ALA A 85 -8.16 11.64 16.33
N ASN A 86 -8.53 12.11 17.55
CA ASN A 86 -9.93 12.41 17.89
C ASN A 86 -10.49 13.62 17.11
N ASP A 87 -9.61 14.48 16.57
CA ASP A 87 -10.01 15.66 15.81
C ASP A 87 -10.32 15.34 14.34
N TYR A 88 -10.20 14.07 13.92
CA TYR A 88 -10.36 13.68 12.52
C TYR A 88 -11.23 12.44 12.35
N THR A 89 -12.12 12.52 11.39
CA THR A 89 -12.81 11.36 10.81
C THR A 89 -12.15 10.94 9.50
N LEU A 90 -12.41 9.71 9.04
CA LEU A 90 -11.94 9.27 7.71
C LEU A 90 -12.46 10.16 6.58
N THR A 91 -13.65 10.73 6.74
CA THR A 91 -14.25 11.65 5.76
C THR A 91 -13.48 12.96 5.66
N GLU A 92 -13.07 13.53 6.80
CA GLU A 92 -12.25 14.75 6.83
C GLU A 92 -10.86 14.50 6.27
N LEU A 93 -10.21 13.40 6.64
CA LEU A 93 -8.91 13.02 6.07
C LEU A 93 -8.99 12.82 4.56
N LYS A 94 -10.09 12.22 4.08
CA LYS A 94 -10.35 12.05 2.64
C LYS A 94 -10.52 13.41 1.95
N LYS A 95 -11.23 14.36 2.59
CA LYS A 95 -11.38 15.73 2.08
C LYS A 95 -10.04 16.44 2.01
N ILE A 96 -9.22 16.37 3.06
CA ILE A 96 -7.88 16.97 3.12
C ILE A 96 -7.01 16.46 1.96
N LEU A 97 -6.91 15.13 1.81
CA LEU A 97 -6.12 14.55 0.71
C LEU A 97 -6.69 14.93 -0.66
N LYS A 98 -8.02 14.91 -0.80
CA LYS A 98 -8.68 15.26 -2.06
C LYS A 98 -8.37 16.70 -2.46
N THR A 99 -8.47 17.66 -1.53
CA THR A 99 -8.12 19.06 -1.78
C THR A 99 -6.67 19.22 -2.24
N TYR A 100 -5.72 18.51 -1.60
CA TYR A 100 -4.33 18.52 -2.04
C TYR A 100 -4.16 17.97 -3.46
N LEU A 101 -4.81 16.84 -3.77
CA LEU A 101 -4.76 16.24 -5.10
C LEU A 101 -5.42 17.14 -6.17
N GLU A 102 -6.52 17.84 -5.85
CA GLU A 102 -7.17 18.81 -6.75
C GLU A 102 -6.24 19.94 -7.16
N GLN A 103 -5.32 20.34 -6.27
CA GLN A 103 -4.32 21.38 -6.57
C GLN A 103 -3.12 20.82 -7.33
N GLN A 104 -2.58 19.67 -6.95
CA GLN A 104 -1.31 19.17 -7.46
C GLN A 104 -1.43 18.37 -8.76
N LEU A 105 -2.54 17.63 -8.96
CA LEU A 105 -2.74 16.82 -10.16
C LEU A 105 -2.75 17.64 -11.46
N PRO A 106 -3.51 18.74 -11.58
CA PRO A 106 -3.50 19.55 -12.81
C PRO A 106 -2.11 20.12 -13.10
N LEU A 107 -1.40 20.61 -12.08
CA LEU A 107 -0.06 21.17 -12.22
C LEU A 107 0.95 20.13 -12.71
N SER A 108 0.89 18.92 -12.12
CA SER A 108 1.76 17.81 -12.51
C SER A 108 1.42 17.29 -13.91
N ALA A 109 0.14 17.18 -14.26
CA ALA A 109 -0.31 16.75 -15.57
C ALA A 109 0.14 17.74 -16.67
N GLN A 110 0.04 19.04 -16.41
CA GLN A 110 0.54 20.09 -17.31
C GLN A 110 2.06 19.99 -17.51
N LYS A 111 2.83 19.87 -16.41
CA LYS A 111 4.31 19.70 -16.49
C LYS A 111 4.71 18.47 -17.28
N MET A 112 3.98 17.36 -17.11
CA MET A 112 4.22 16.09 -17.79
C MET A 112 3.62 16.03 -19.20
N GLN A 113 2.94 17.09 -19.66
CA GLN A 113 2.25 17.16 -20.95
C GLN A 113 1.31 15.97 -21.17
N THR A 114 0.56 15.60 -20.14
CA THR A 114 -0.38 14.49 -20.17
C THR A 114 -1.73 14.87 -19.58
N SER A 115 -2.71 13.97 -19.67
CA SER A 115 -4.05 14.19 -19.15
C SER A 115 -4.61 12.94 -18.47
N TYR A 116 -5.52 13.16 -17.54
CA TYR A 116 -6.32 12.13 -16.88
C TYR A 116 -7.80 12.50 -16.98
N THR A 117 -8.69 11.50 -16.89
CA THR A 117 -10.14 11.74 -17.05
C THR A 117 -10.83 12.05 -15.74
N HIS A 118 -10.41 11.42 -14.66
CA HIS A 118 -11.00 11.55 -13.32
C HIS A 118 -10.04 11.00 -12.28
N PHE A 119 -10.15 11.47 -11.03
CA PHE A 119 -9.47 10.84 -9.91
C PHE A 119 -10.41 10.56 -8.73
N SER A 120 -10.02 9.64 -7.88
CA SER A 120 -10.74 9.26 -6.67
C SER A 120 -9.80 8.93 -5.52
N VAL A 121 -10.24 9.14 -4.28
CA VAL A 121 -9.54 8.69 -3.06
C VAL A 121 -10.26 7.47 -2.51
N ARG A 122 -9.54 6.37 -2.30
CA ARG A 122 -10.08 5.10 -1.81
C ARG A 122 -9.47 4.73 -0.46
N ASN A 123 -10.30 4.20 0.40
CA ASN A 123 -9.86 3.64 1.69
C ASN A 123 -9.34 2.19 1.49
N ASN A 124 -8.45 1.98 0.53
CA ASN A 124 -7.88 0.68 0.21
C ASN A 124 -6.35 0.74 0.32
N ALA A 125 -5.79 -0.08 1.21
CA ALA A 125 -4.36 -0.11 1.50
C ALA A 125 -3.55 -1.06 0.60
N LYS A 126 -4.17 -1.75 -0.37
CA LYS A 126 -3.46 -2.73 -1.21
C LYS A 126 -2.46 -2.08 -2.16
N VAL A 127 -2.80 -0.90 -2.69
CA VAL A 127 -1.95 -0.12 -3.60
C VAL A 127 -2.04 1.36 -3.23
N LEU A 128 -0.95 2.11 -3.38
CA LEU A 128 -0.89 3.54 -3.06
C LEU A 128 -1.62 4.39 -4.09
N GLY A 129 -1.54 3.98 -5.33
CA GLY A 129 -2.23 4.58 -6.45
C GLY A 129 -2.55 3.54 -7.52
N SER A 130 -3.35 3.92 -8.49
CA SER A 130 -3.58 3.15 -9.72
C SER A 130 -4.08 4.03 -10.86
N CYS A 131 -3.66 3.71 -12.09
CA CYS A 131 -4.17 4.30 -13.30
C CYS A 131 -4.87 3.23 -14.14
N SER A 132 -6.13 3.44 -14.50
CA SER A 132 -6.86 2.53 -15.37
C SER A 132 -6.44 2.69 -16.84
N TYR A 133 -6.87 1.77 -17.69
CA TYR A 133 -6.66 1.89 -19.15
C TYR A 133 -7.22 3.22 -19.71
N HIS A 134 -8.35 3.70 -19.19
CA HIS A 134 -9.00 4.96 -19.56
C HIS A 134 -8.48 6.18 -18.79
N ASN A 135 -7.27 6.13 -18.27
CA ASN A 135 -6.63 7.22 -17.52
C ASN A 135 -7.45 7.73 -16.32
N ARG A 136 -8.23 6.85 -15.67
CA ARG A 136 -8.85 7.15 -14.38
C ARG A 136 -7.85 6.84 -13.28
N LEU A 137 -7.57 7.84 -12.45
CA LEU A 137 -6.61 7.73 -11.36
C LEU A 137 -7.31 7.38 -10.04
N SER A 138 -6.61 6.69 -9.16
CA SER A 138 -7.11 6.42 -7.82
C SER A 138 -5.95 6.46 -6.84
N PHE A 139 -6.16 7.06 -5.67
CA PHE A 139 -5.17 7.25 -4.62
C PHE A 139 -5.64 6.64 -3.31
N ALA A 140 -4.74 6.03 -2.57
CA ALA A 140 -5.05 5.46 -1.26
C ALA A 140 -5.16 6.57 -0.21
N LEU A 141 -6.19 6.50 0.66
CA LEU A 141 -6.39 7.46 1.74
C LEU A 141 -5.15 7.58 2.65
N LEU A 142 -4.43 6.48 2.88
CA LEU A 142 -3.25 6.47 3.74
C LEU A 142 -2.15 7.46 3.30
N LEU A 143 -2.19 7.94 2.06
CA LEU A 143 -1.25 8.96 1.58
C LEU A 143 -1.38 10.27 2.36
N VAL A 144 -2.54 10.57 2.96
CA VAL A 144 -2.70 11.75 3.82
C VAL A 144 -1.74 11.72 5.02
N CYS A 145 -1.32 10.52 5.46
CA CYS A 145 -0.38 10.35 6.55
C CYS A 145 1.08 10.56 6.15
N THR A 146 1.38 10.70 4.86
CA THR A 146 2.76 10.83 4.37
C THR A 146 3.12 12.29 4.14
N LYS A 147 4.40 12.56 4.01
CA LYS A 147 4.87 13.87 3.56
C LYS A 147 4.41 14.17 2.13
N LYS A 148 4.20 15.46 1.85
CA LYS A 148 3.68 15.95 0.56
C LYS A 148 4.52 15.49 -0.63
N GLU A 149 5.85 15.49 -0.52
CA GLU A 149 6.76 15.02 -1.59
C GLU A 149 6.54 13.55 -1.95
N ALA A 150 6.12 12.73 -0.96
CA ALA A 150 5.80 11.33 -1.23
C ALA A 150 4.45 11.19 -1.95
N ILE A 151 3.49 12.08 -1.70
CA ILE A 151 2.24 12.16 -2.46
C ILE A 151 2.53 12.61 -3.89
N ASP A 152 3.36 13.63 -4.07
CA ASP A 152 3.75 14.15 -5.40
C ASP A 152 4.46 13.07 -6.22
N TYR A 153 5.31 12.26 -5.60
CA TYR A 153 5.87 11.08 -6.26
C TYR A 153 4.78 10.12 -6.75
N VAL A 154 3.76 9.82 -5.92
CA VAL A 154 2.66 8.94 -6.35
C VAL A 154 1.84 9.58 -7.47
N ILE A 155 1.61 10.89 -7.43
CA ILE A 155 0.97 11.64 -8.52
C ILE A 155 1.74 11.45 -9.83
N VAL A 156 3.06 11.72 -9.81
CA VAL A 156 3.93 11.54 -11.00
C VAL A 156 3.92 10.10 -11.49
N HIS A 157 3.93 9.11 -10.57
CA HIS A 157 3.88 7.69 -10.90
C HIS A 157 2.59 7.32 -11.64
N GLU A 158 1.43 7.75 -11.12
CA GLU A 158 0.14 7.44 -11.74
C GLU A 158 -0.08 8.21 -13.05
N LEU A 159 0.41 9.45 -13.15
CA LEU A 159 0.42 10.19 -14.41
C LEU A 159 1.37 9.58 -15.44
N ALA A 160 2.51 9.03 -15.05
CA ALA A 160 3.38 8.31 -15.96
C ALA A 160 2.69 7.07 -16.58
N HIS A 161 1.71 6.46 -15.88
CA HIS A 161 0.88 5.39 -16.41
C HIS A 161 -0.12 5.84 -17.47
N THR A 162 -0.41 7.12 -17.61
CA THR A 162 -1.21 7.62 -18.73
C THR A 162 -0.43 7.54 -20.05
N ILE A 163 0.91 7.61 -19.97
CA ILE A 163 1.84 7.55 -21.11
C ILE A 163 2.37 6.12 -21.32
N HIS A 164 2.78 5.47 -20.24
CA HIS A 164 3.39 4.13 -20.26
C HIS A 164 2.59 3.17 -19.36
N LYS A 165 1.83 2.26 -19.92
CA LYS A 165 0.93 1.35 -19.18
C LYS A 165 1.65 0.28 -18.35
N ASN A 166 2.95 0.10 -18.53
CA ASN A 166 3.78 -0.85 -17.79
C ASN A 166 5.02 -0.17 -17.17
N HIS A 167 5.64 -0.81 -16.19
CA HIS A 167 6.84 -0.30 -15.51
C HIS A 167 8.13 -0.58 -16.31
N SER A 168 8.14 -0.27 -17.62
CA SER A 168 9.30 -0.40 -18.50
C SER A 168 10.42 0.59 -18.14
N LYS A 169 11.57 0.49 -18.84
CA LYS A 169 12.65 1.48 -18.69
C LYS A 169 12.18 2.90 -19.02
N ASN A 170 11.34 3.06 -20.04
CA ASN A 170 10.78 4.36 -20.44
C ASN A 170 9.84 4.94 -19.37
N PHE A 171 9.04 4.08 -18.72
CA PHE A 171 8.22 4.50 -17.57
C PHE A 171 9.08 5.09 -16.46
N TRP A 172 10.11 4.36 -16.01
CA TRP A 172 10.97 4.84 -14.92
C TRP A 172 11.78 6.07 -15.31
N ARG A 173 12.20 6.18 -16.57
CA ARG A 173 12.84 7.39 -17.09
C ARG A 173 11.89 8.59 -17.05
N CYS A 174 10.63 8.40 -17.43
CA CYS A 174 9.60 9.43 -17.31
C CYS A 174 9.42 9.87 -15.85
N VAL A 175 9.27 8.91 -14.92
CA VAL A 175 9.16 9.23 -13.49
C VAL A 175 10.39 9.99 -12.98
N GLU A 176 11.60 9.60 -13.38
CA GLU A 176 12.87 10.19 -12.93
C GLU A 176 13.02 11.65 -13.39
N ILE A 177 12.54 12.00 -14.60
CA ILE A 177 12.56 13.37 -15.13
C ILE A 177 11.75 14.32 -14.23
N PHE A 178 10.56 13.91 -13.78
CA PHE A 178 9.64 14.75 -13.02
C PHE A 178 9.75 14.58 -11.49
N CYS A 179 10.39 13.51 -11.05
CA CYS A 179 10.67 13.22 -9.63
C CYS A 179 12.05 12.56 -9.48
N PRO A 180 13.17 13.31 -9.53
CA PRO A 180 14.54 12.74 -9.52
C PRO A 180 14.83 11.88 -8.29
N ASN A 181 14.26 12.21 -7.15
CA ASN A 181 14.43 11.48 -5.88
C ASN A 181 13.42 10.33 -5.68
N TYR A 182 12.73 9.89 -6.74
CA TYR A 182 11.66 8.90 -6.65
C TYR A 182 12.08 7.58 -5.98
N ARG A 183 13.34 7.15 -6.12
CA ARG A 183 13.82 5.90 -5.51
C ARG A 183 13.76 5.96 -3.98
N ALA A 184 14.20 7.07 -3.40
CA ALA A 184 14.16 7.30 -1.96
C ALA A 184 12.70 7.40 -1.45
N LEU A 185 11.84 8.12 -2.16
CA LEU A 185 10.42 8.28 -1.81
C LEU A 185 9.67 6.95 -1.91
N ARG A 186 9.92 6.17 -2.96
CA ARG A 186 9.36 4.82 -3.16
C ARG A 186 9.76 3.89 -2.02
N GLU A 187 11.03 3.88 -1.65
CA GLU A 187 11.52 3.02 -0.55
C GLU A 187 10.93 3.48 0.80
N HIS A 188 10.87 4.78 1.06
CA HIS A 188 10.21 5.33 2.24
C HIS A 188 8.75 4.87 2.35
N LEU A 189 7.96 5.02 1.29
CA LEU A 189 6.57 4.58 1.26
C LEU A 189 6.44 3.07 1.49
N LYS A 190 7.26 2.26 0.82
CA LYS A 190 7.27 0.80 0.98
C LYS A 190 7.56 0.38 2.42
N GLN A 191 8.47 1.06 3.09
CA GLN A 191 8.81 0.77 4.48
C GLN A 191 7.73 1.19 5.45
N ARG A 192 6.95 2.23 5.16
CA ARG A 192 6.00 2.83 6.09
C ARG A 192 4.52 2.58 5.78
N VAL A 193 4.18 1.93 4.66
CA VAL A 193 2.79 1.67 4.27
C VAL A 193 1.99 0.94 5.36
N VAL A 194 2.62 -0.01 6.05
CA VAL A 194 1.99 -0.74 7.17
C VAL A 194 1.67 0.21 8.31
N PHE A 195 2.62 1.04 8.68
CA PHE A 195 2.47 2.05 9.72
C PHE A 195 1.29 3.01 9.43
N TYR A 196 1.29 3.63 8.26
CA TYR A 196 0.20 4.53 7.86
C TYR A 196 -1.17 3.84 7.83
N THR A 197 -1.21 2.55 7.44
CA THR A 197 -2.44 1.75 7.48
C THR A 197 -2.94 1.56 8.91
N GLN A 198 -2.04 1.39 9.88
CA GLN A 198 -2.41 1.22 11.30
C GLN A 198 -2.91 2.53 11.92
N LEU A 199 -2.31 3.67 11.58
CA LEU A 199 -2.77 4.98 12.05
C LEU A 199 -4.24 5.25 11.69
N LEU A 200 -4.71 4.73 10.56
CA LEU A 200 -6.10 4.90 10.11
C LEU A 200 -7.07 3.85 10.68
N LYS A 201 -6.58 2.76 11.31
CA LYS A 201 -7.46 1.70 11.84
C LYS A 201 -8.45 2.18 12.91
N PRO A 202 -8.03 2.95 13.92
CA PRO A 202 -8.94 3.41 14.98
C PRO A 202 -10.09 4.29 14.47
N LEU A 203 -9.91 4.93 13.31
CA LEU A 203 -10.90 5.81 12.70
C LEU A 203 -11.91 5.07 11.80
N ARG A 204 -11.76 3.74 11.64
CA ARG A 204 -12.72 2.92 10.89
C ARG A 204 -13.89 2.56 11.79
N PRO A 205 -15.14 2.67 11.29
CA PRO A 205 -16.31 2.22 12.01
C PRO A 205 -16.28 0.71 12.24
#